data_3267b2343c5732284416feb8d737ae1b
#
_entry.id   3267b2343c5732284416feb8d737ae1b
#
_cell.length_a   1.000
_cell.length_b   1.000
_cell.length_c   1.000
_cell.angle_alpha   90.00
_cell.angle_beta   90.00
_cell.angle_gamma   90.00
#
_symmetry.space_group_name_H-M   'P 1'
#
loop_
_entity.id
_entity.type
_entity.pdbx_description
1 polymer ?
#
loop_
_entity_poly.entity_id
_entity_poly.type
_entity_poly.pdbx_seq_one_letter_code
_entity_poly.pdbx_strand_id
1 'polypeptide(L)'
;FSMDAKGVDKVFREILAKFEIDDSKLVVADASGLSRKNKITAHLMGELLYKLRKDEKFALIYSGLPVGGVSGTLRTRFLTTAPSAVGLVRAKTGTLNGTATLAGYVQSTDREYVFVTLADDIAKGNSALNKARAAIDRVLGRIAAPNIPAEISPAP
;
A
#
# COMPACT_ATOMS: atom_id res chain seq x y z
N PHE A 1 -10.39 -28.40 -5.07
CA PHE A 1 -10.32 -27.06 -4.46
C PHE A 1 -11.71 -26.45 -4.48
N SER A 2 -12.29 -26.15 -3.32
CA SER A 2 -13.51 -25.36 -3.26
C SER A 2 -13.19 -23.91 -3.59
N MET A 3 -13.91 -23.33 -4.55
CA MET A 3 -13.81 -21.90 -4.93
C MET A 3 -14.69 -21.01 -4.05
N ASP A 4 -15.24 -21.55 -2.96
CA ASP A 4 -15.99 -20.77 -1.97
C ASP A 4 -15.05 -19.95 -1.04
N ALA A 5 -15.63 -19.10 -0.20
CA ALA A 5 -14.88 -18.25 0.72
C ALA A 5 -13.98 -19.04 1.67
N LYS A 6 -14.38 -20.26 2.08
CA LYS A 6 -13.58 -21.11 2.97
C LYS A 6 -12.35 -21.68 2.26
N GLY A 7 -12.49 -22.09 1.01
CA GLY A 7 -11.36 -22.54 0.19
C GLY A 7 -10.35 -21.44 -0.06
N VAL A 8 -10.83 -20.21 -0.31
CA VAL A 8 -9.96 -19.03 -0.48
C VAL A 8 -9.22 -18.72 0.82
N ASP A 9 -9.90 -18.64 1.97
CA ASP A 9 -9.26 -18.38 3.27
C ASP A 9 -8.17 -19.43 3.57
N LYS A 10 -8.45 -20.71 3.33
CA LYS A 10 -7.48 -21.79 3.52
C LYS A 10 -6.21 -21.57 2.69
N VAL A 11 -6.35 -21.23 1.40
CA VAL A 11 -5.18 -20.99 0.52
C VAL A 11 -4.34 -19.81 1.02
N PHE A 12 -4.97 -18.70 1.46
CA PHE A 12 -4.24 -17.57 2.03
C PHE A 12 -3.43 -17.99 3.26
N ARG A 13 -4.03 -18.73 4.20
CA ARG A 13 -3.34 -19.21 5.40
C ARG A 13 -2.20 -20.17 5.09
N GLU A 14 -2.40 -21.10 4.16
CA GLU A 14 -1.34 -22.02 3.72
C GLU A 14 -0.14 -21.28 3.10
N ILE A 15 -0.39 -20.19 2.36
CA ILE A 15 0.67 -19.36 1.81
C ILE A 15 1.39 -18.58 2.92
N LEU A 16 0.65 -17.93 3.82
CA LEU A 16 1.24 -17.17 4.93
C LEU A 16 2.07 -18.06 5.86
N ALA A 17 1.61 -19.28 6.12
CA ALA A 17 2.35 -20.26 6.91
C ALA A 17 3.70 -20.62 6.29
N LYS A 18 3.80 -20.73 4.95
CA LYS A 18 5.09 -20.95 4.25
C LYS A 18 6.09 -19.81 4.45
N PHE A 19 5.59 -18.62 4.70
CA PHE A 19 6.39 -17.44 5.02
C PHE A 19 6.54 -17.21 6.52
N GLU A 20 6.04 -18.10 7.37
CA GLU A 20 6.07 -17.96 8.84
C GLU A 20 5.48 -16.62 9.31
N ILE A 21 4.33 -16.23 8.71
CA ILE A 21 3.62 -14.98 9.04
C ILE A 21 2.41 -15.31 9.92
N ASP A 22 2.28 -14.60 11.04
CA ASP A 22 1.13 -14.71 11.92
C ASP A 22 -0.16 -14.21 11.23
N ASP A 23 -1.08 -15.10 11.00
CA ASP A 23 -2.37 -14.86 10.36
C ASP A 23 -3.56 -14.80 11.33
N SER A 24 -3.31 -14.80 12.63
CA SER A 24 -4.33 -14.87 13.69
C SER A 24 -5.38 -13.75 13.60
N LYS A 25 -5.02 -12.59 13.05
CA LYS A 25 -5.91 -11.43 12.86
C LYS A 25 -6.43 -11.27 11.43
N LEU A 26 -6.14 -12.23 10.54
CA LEU A 26 -6.61 -12.20 9.16
C LEU A 26 -8.05 -12.72 9.06
N VAL A 27 -8.90 -12.01 8.32
CA VAL A 27 -10.21 -12.49 7.88
C VAL A 27 -10.28 -12.35 6.36
N VAL A 28 -10.44 -13.46 5.67
CA VAL A 28 -10.58 -13.50 4.21
C VAL A 28 -12.03 -13.91 3.89
N ALA A 29 -12.84 -12.93 3.53
CA ALA A 29 -14.21 -13.16 3.09
C ALA A 29 -14.32 -13.34 1.57
N ASP A 30 -13.41 -12.74 0.82
CA ASP A 30 -13.26 -12.94 -0.62
C ASP A 30 -11.80 -12.65 -1.05
N ALA A 31 -11.46 -13.06 -2.28
CA ALA A 31 -10.17 -12.78 -2.89
C ALA A 31 -10.17 -11.50 -3.75
N SER A 32 -11.33 -10.90 -4.01
CA SER A 32 -11.44 -9.70 -4.85
C SER A 32 -11.05 -8.42 -4.11
N GLY A 33 -11.08 -8.44 -2.77
CA GLY A 33 -10.84 -7.28 -1.93
C GLY A 33 -12.03 -6.31 -1.85
N LEU A 34 -13.22 -6.70 -2.35
CA LEU A 34 -14.41 -5.84 -2.33
C LEU A 34 -15.26 -6.03 -1.06
N SER A 35 -15.14 -7.18 -0.40
CA SER A 35 -15.86 -7.44 0.83
C SER A 35 -15.34 -6.58 1.98
N ARG A 36 -16.24 -5.83 2.64
CA ARG A 36 -15.92 -5.10 3.86
C ARG A 36 -15.69 -6.00 5.08
N LYS A 37 -15.93 -7.31 4.93
CA LYS A 37 -15.65 -8.32 5.96
C LYS A 37 -14.19 -8.75 5.93
N ASN A 38 -13.44 -8.48 4.87
CA ASN A 38 -12.00 -8.70 4.83
C ASN A 38 -11.32 -7.85 5.90
N LYS A 39 -10.43 -8.44 6.68
CA LYS A 39 -9.62 -7.73 7.67
C LYS A 39 -8.17 -8.18 7.57
N ILE A 40 -7.28 -7.21 7.54
CA ILE A 40 -5.85 -7.41 7.55
C ILE A 40 -5.19 -6.33 8.40
N THR A 41 -4.13 -6.66 9.11
CA THR A 41 -3.33 -5.66 9.82
C THR A 41 -2.24 -5.08 8.91
N ALA A 42 -1.85 -3.83 9.17
CA ALA A 42 -0.71 -3.23 8.48
C ALA A 42 0.59 -4.02 8.73
N HIS A 43 0.75 -4.58 9.93
CA HIS A 43 1.89 -5.42 10.28
C HIS A 43 1.99 -6.66 9.40
N LEU A 44 0.91 -7.46 9.31
CA LEU A 44 0.87 -8.67 8.47
C LEU A 44 1.20 -8.34 7.01
N MET A 45 0.56 -7.30 6.45
CA MET A 45 0.83 -6.88 5.07
C MET A 45 2.28 -6.41 4.88
N GLY A 46 2.83 -5.68 5.84
CA GLY A 46 4.21 -5.21 5.81
C GLY A 46 5.21 -6.36 5.85
N GLU A 47 4.98 -7.35 6.73
CA GLU A 47 5.80 -8.54 6.83
C GLU A 47 5.76 -9.37 5.55
N LEU A 48 4.58 -9.56 4.96
CA LEU A 48 4.43 -10.24 3.68
C LEU A 48 5.22 -9.52 2.57
N LEU A 49 5.05 -8.22 2.42
CA LEU A 49 5.78 -7.44 1.42
C LEU A 49 7.30 -7.52 1.62
N TYR A 50 7.77 -7.48 2.86
CA TYR A 50 9.18 -7.60 3.17
C TYR A 50 9.77 -8.96 2.77
N LYS A 51 9.04 -10.06 3.04
CA LYS A 51 9.45 -11.41 2.67
C LYS A 51 9.38 -11.62 1.16
N LEU A 52 8.33 -11.14 0.50
CA LEU A 52 8.19 -11.19 -0.96
C LEU A 52 9.30 -10.40 -1.68
N ARG A 53 9.74 -9.27 -1.13
CA ARG A 53 10.81 -8.46 -1.74
C ARG A 53 12.15 -9.19 -1.82
N LYS A 54 12.37 -10.11 -0.88
CA LYS A 54 13.61 -10.91 -0.79
C LYS A 54 13.59 -12.19 -1.65
N ASP A 55 12.43 -12.63 -2.10
CA ASP A 55 12.27 -13.85 -2.89
C ASP A 55 12.23 -13.49 -4.39
N GLU A 56 13.22 -13.94 -5.13
CA GLU A 56 13.36 -13.68 -6.57
C GLU A 56 12.14 -14.12 -7.40
N LYS A 57 11.39 -15.13 -6.94
CA LYS A 57 10.16 -15.58 -7.60
C LYS A 57 9.10 -14.46 -7.71
N PHE A 58 9.16 -13.47 -6.83
CA PHE A 58 8.24 -12.35 -6.80
C PHE A 58 8.78 -11.07 -7.45
N ALA A 59 9.96 -11.11 -8.07
CA ALA A 59 10.56 -9.96 -8.74
C ALA A 59 9.63 -9.34 -9.81
N LEU A 60 8.84 -10.15 -10.51
CA LEU A 60 7.86 -9.68 -11.49
C LEU A 60 6.70 -8.93 -10.84
N ILE A 61 6.29 -9.31 -9.63
CA ILE A 61 5.24 -8.57 -8.88
C ILE A 61 5.78 -7.19 -8.52
N TYR A 62 6.99 -7.12 -8.00
CA TYR A 62 7.63 -5.84 -7.68
C TYR A 62 7.75 -4.92 -8.91
N SER A 63 8.25 -5.45 -10.03
CA SER A 63 8.43 -4.67 -11.26
C SER A 63 7.09 -4.23 -11.88
N GLY A 64 6.03 -5.01 -11.70
CA GLY A 64 4.68 -4.72 -12.18
C GLY A 64 3.88 -3.73 -11.32
N LEU A 65 4.37 -3.35 -10.13
CA LEU A 65 3.69 -2.38 -9.30
C LEU A 65 3.64 -0.99 -9.96
N PRO A 66 2.51 -0.27 -9.85
CA PRO A 66 2.42 1.13 -10.23
C PRO A 66 3.51 1.99 -9.59
N VAL A 67 4.05 2.95 -10.37
CA VAL A 67 5.10 3.87 -9.93
C VAL A 67 4.53 5.28 -9.74
N GLY A 68 4.81 5.88 -8.61
CA GLY A 68 4.34 7.22 -8.24
C GLY A 68 4.73 8.27 -9.25
N GLY A 69 3.74 9.01 -9.78
CA GLY A 69 3.92 10.04 -10.80
C GLY A 69 4.30 9.52 -12.20
N VAL A 70 4.37 8.18 -12.41
CA VAL A 70 4.90 7.59 -13.65
C VAL A 70 3.91 6.63 -14.30
N SER A 71 3.39 5.63 -13.57
CA SER A 71 2.62 4.56 -14.20
C SER A 71 1.41 4.08 -13.40
N GLY A 72 0.52 3.35 -14.09
CA GLY A 72 -0.61 2.67 -13.53
C GLY A 72 -1.54 3.58 -12.72
N THR A 73 -2.07 3.09 -11.61
CA THR A 73 -3.00 3.82 -10.73
C THR A 73 -2.32 4.95 -9.94
N LEU A 74 -1.00 5.05 -10.00
CA LEU A 74 -0.22 6.11 -9.34
C LEU A 74 0.29 7.18 -10.32
N ARG A 75 -0.03 7.10 -11.62
CA ARG A 75 0.50 7.99 -12.66
C ARG A 75 0.26 9.49 -12.38
N THR A 76 -0.86 9.83 -11.74
CA THR A 76 -1.23 11.22 -11.42
C THR A 76 -1.04 11.57 -9.94
N ARG A 77 -0.53 10.64 -9.13
CA ARG A 77 -0.25 10.87 -7.71
C ARG A 77 1.17 11.40 -7.53
N PHE A 78 1.43 12.02 -6.41
CA PHE A 78 2.72 12.62 -6.03
C PHE A 78 3.13 13.88 -6.80
N LEU A 79 2.68 14.09 -8.02
CA LEU A 79 3.13 15.17 -8.90
C LEU A 79 3.11 16.57 -8.23
N THR A 80 2.07 16.86 -7.47
CA THR A 80 1.91 18.14 -6.74
C THR A 80 1.99 17.99 -5.23
N THR A 81 1.59 16.81 -4.70
CA THR A 81 1.52 16.56 -3.26
C THR A 81 2.87 16.20 -2.64
N ALA A 82 3.75 15.57 -3.42
CA ALA A 82 5.07 15.12 -2.99
C ALA A 82 5.99 14.89 -4.20
N PRO A 83 6.41 15.95 -4.93
CA PRO A 83 7.23 15.81 -6.14
C PRO A 83 8.54 15.05 -5.91
N SER A 84 9.10 15.16 -4.71
CA SER A 84 10.31 14.43 -4.30
C SER A 84 10.17 12.90 -4.29
N ALA A 85 8.94 12.38 -4.27
CA ALA A 85 8.66 10.94 -4.30
C ALA A 85 8.34 10.40 -5.71
N VAL A 86 8.29 11.26 -6.72
CA VAL A 86 8.04 10.84 -8.10
C VAL A 86 9.12 9.87 -8.57
N GLY A 87 8.71 8.72 -9.10
CA GLY A 87 9.62 7.64 -9.51
C GLY A 87 10.14 6.76 -8.36
N LEU A 88 10.03 7.18 -7.10
CA LEU A 88 10.61 6.50 -5.94
C LEU A 88 9.63 5.61 -5.17
N VAL A 89 8.32 5.70 -5.44
CA VAL A 89 7.29 4.89 -4.80
C VAL A 89 6.77 3.85 -5.77
N ARG A 90 6.80 2.56 -5.39
CA ARG A 90 6.18 1.45 -6.10
C ARG A 90 5.13 0.81 -5.22
N ALA A 91 3.85 0.92 -5.58
CA ALA A 91 2.81 0.48 -4.67
C ALA A 91 1.49 0.11 -5.35
N LYS A 92 0.71 -0.72 -4.63
CA LYS A 92 -0.68 -1.06 -4.98
C LYS A 92 -1.64 -0.18 -4.20
N THR A 93 -2.57 0.43 -4.91
CA THR A 93 -3.68 1.20 -4.33
C THR A 93 -4.84 0.28 -3.94
N GLY A 94 -5.56 0.62 -2.88
CA GLY A 94 -6.88 0.11 -2.57
C GLY A 94 -7.83 1.25 -2.26
N THR A 95 -9.06 1.16 -2.74
CA THR A 95 -10.09 2.17 -2.49
C THR A 95 -11.46 1.52 -2.39
N LEU A 96 -12.13 1.77 -1.29
CA LEU A 96 -13.56 1.54 -1.12
C LEU A 96 -14.19 2.85 -0.62
N ASN A 97 -15.52 2.91 -0.57
CA ASN A 97 -16.19 4.07 0.02
C ASN A 97 -15.81 4.20 1.50
N GLY A 98 -15.14 5.28 1.86
CA GLY A 98 -14.64 5.52 3.22
C GLY A 98 -13.29 4.86 3.54
N THR A 99 -12.61 4.26 2.55
CA THR A 99 -11.33 3.58 2.77
C THR A 99 -10.33 3.97 1.68
N ALA A 100 -9.12 4.34 2.07
CA ALA A 100 -8.00 4.58 1.16
C ALA A 100 -6.76 3.85 1.68
N THR A 101 -6.18 3.00 0.84
CA THR A 101 -4.99 2.23 1.21
C THR A 101 -3.89 2.37 0.17
N LEU A 102 -2.66 2.24 0.62
CA LEU A 102 -1.48 2.17 -0.23
C LEU A 102 -0.44 1.30 0.45
N ALA A 103 0.05 0.28 -0.25
CA ALA A 103 1.05 -0.62 0.28
C ALA A 103 2.08 -0.95 -0.79
N GLY A 104 3.36 -1.01 -0.40
CA GLY A 104 4.46 -1.25 -1.31
C GLY A 104 5.80 -0.80 -0.78
N TYR A 105 6.59 -0.17 -1.64
CA TYR A 105 7.98 0.16 -1.40
C TYR A 105 8.25 1.63 -1.73
N VAL A 106 9.11 2.25 -0.93
CA VAL A 106 9.60 3.61 -1.18
C VAL A 106 11.11 3.64 -1.08
N GLN A 107 11.76 4.11 -2.16
CA GLN A 107 13.20 4.31 -2.19
C GLN A 107 13.53 5.62 -1.48
N SER A 108 14.41 5.56 -0.50
CA SER A 108 15.06 6.72 0.12
C SER A 108 16.48 6.89 -0.41
N THR A 109 17.25 7.80 0.16
CA THR A 109 18.62 8.10 -0.28
C THR A 109 19.57 6.91 -0.19
N ASP A 110 19.42 6.10 0.86
CA ASP A 110 20.36 5.02 1.20
C ASP A 110 19.73 3.61 1.16
N ARG A 111 18.40 3.51 1.25
CA ARG A 111 17.71 2.23 1.32
C ARG A 111 16.29 2.28 0.81
N GLU A 112 15.74 1.11 0.55
CA GLU A 112 14.32 0.92 0.26
C GLU A 112 13.57 0.54 1.54
N TYR A 113 12.40 1.15 1.76
CA TYR A 113 11.51 0.82 2.86
C TYR A 113 10.25 0.13 2.34
N VAL A 114 9.78 -0.86 3.08
CA VAL A 114 8.41 -1.36 2.95
C VAL A 114 7.48 -0.43 3.71
N PHE A 115 6.34 -0.09 3.12
CA PHE A 115 5.33 0.68 3.81
C PHE A 115 3.92 0.11 3.58
N VAL A 116 3.06 0.28 4.56
CA VAL A 116 1.63 -0.04 4.50
C VAL A 116 0.83 1.07 5.16
N THR A 117 -0.11 1.62 4.43
CA THR A 117 -1.07 2.61 4.95
C THR A 117 -2.48 2.09 4.74
N LEU A 118 -3.22 1.94 5.82
CA LEU A 118 -4.62 1.52 5.83
C LEU A 118 -5.43 2.64 6.52
N ALA A 119 -6.06 3.51 5.74
CA ALA A 119 -6.94 4.56 6.25
C ALA A 119 -8.39 4.14 6.05
N ASP A 120 -9.10 3.96 7.12
CA ASP A 120 -10.51 3.55 7.16
C ASP A 120 -11.34 4.61 7.89
N ASP A 121 -12.68 4.46 7.87
CA ASP A 121 -13.64 5.41 8.44
C ASP A 121 -13.47 6.85 7.94
N ILE A 122 -12.95 7.02 6.72
CA ILE A 122 -12.88 8.31 6.07
C ILE A 122 -14.30 8.79 5.77
N ALA A 123 -14.58 10.08 6.01
CA ALA A 123 -15.84 10.69 5.66
C ALA A 123 -16.20 10.42 4.19
N LYS A 124 -17.48 10.17 3.92
CA LYS A 124 -17.96 9.86 2.56
C LYS A 124 -17.69 11.02 1.61
N GLY A 125 -17.32 10.68 0.39
CA GLY A 125 -17.12 11.63 -0.71
C GLY A 125 -15.67 11.74 -1.19
N ASN A 126 -15.54 12.18 -2.43
CA ASN A 126 -14.24 12.24 -3.10
C ASN A 126 -13.26 13.25 -2.44
N SER A 127 -13.78 14.33 -1.86
CA SER A 127 -12.93 15.34 -1.21
C SER A 127 -12.17 14.74 -0.03
N ALA A 128 -12.84 14.01 0.86
CA ALA A 128 -12.21 13.40 2.02
C ALA A 128 -11.20 12.29 1.61
N LEU A 129 -11.56 11.47 0.62
CA LEU A 129 -10.65 10.47 0.05
C LEU A 129 -9.41 11.11 -0.57
N ASN A 130 -9.55 12.21 -1.29
CA ASN A 130 -8.42 12.90 -1.89
C ASN A 130 -7.51 13.55 -0.83
N LYS A 131 -8.08 14.09 0.25
CA LYS A 131 -7.30 14.60 1.39
C LYS A 131 -6.48 13.47 2.05
N ALA A 132 -7.07 12.30 2.26
CA ALA A 132 -6.38 11.14 2.81
C ALA A 132 -5.24 10.68 1.89
N ARG A 133 -5.50 10.57 0.58
CA ARG A 133 -4.47 10.23 -0.41
C ARG A 133 -3.31 11.23 -0.42
N ALA A 134 -3.62 12.54 -0.40
CA ALA A 134 -2.60 13.58 -0.36
C ALA A 134 -1.78 13.54 0.95
N ALA A 135 -2.39 13.19 2.07
CA ALA A 135 -1.67 12.99 3.33
C ALA A 135 -0.68 11.81 3.23
N ILE A 136 -1.13 10.68 2.68
CA ILE A 136 -0.26 9.52 2.43
C ILE A 136 0.92 9.92 1.51
N ASP A 137 0.65 10.65 0.42
CA ASP A 137 1.69 11.08 -0.53
C ASP A 137 2.74 11.95 0.16
N ARG A 138 2.32 12.91 1.00
CA ARG A 138 3.26 13.77 1.76
C ARG A 138 4.14 12.99 2.72
N VAL A 139 3.59 12.00 3.43
CA VAL A 139 4.38 11.12 4.32
C VAL A 139 5.44 10.39 3.52
N LEU A 140 5.06 9.79 2.39
CA LEU A 140 6.00 9.06 1.53
C LEU A 140 7.03 9.99 0.89
N GLY A 141 6.66 11.23 0.56
CA GLY A 141 7.60 12.26 0.11
C GLY A 141 8.68 12.55 1.14
N ARG A 142 8.33 12.58 2.42
CA ARG A 142 9.29 12.75 3.51
C ARG A 142 10.23 11.56 3.68
N ILE A 143 9.73 10.35 3.49
CA ILE A 143 10.55 9.13 3.55
C ILE A 143 11.50 9.07 2.35
N ALA A 144 11.01 9.40 1.16
CA ALA A 144 11.79 9.38 -0.08
C ALA A 144 12.94 10.41 -0.06
N ALA A 145 12.69 11.60 0.49
CA ALA A 145 13.66 12.69 0.53
C ALA A 145 13.71 13.36 1.93
N PRO A 146 14.26 12.70 2.94
CA PRO A 146 14.21 13.17 4.33
C PRO A 146 14.95 14.49 4.55
N ASN A 147 15.94 14.81 3.73
CA ASN A 147 16.79 15.99 3.87
C ASN A 147 16.31 17.22 3.08
N ILE A 148 15.22 17.10 2.32
CA ILE A 148 14.63 18.27 1.67
C ILE A 148 13.84 19.04 2.74
N PRO A 149 14.16 20.36 2.96
CA PRO A 149 13.40 21.20 3.88
C PRO A 149 11.91 21.18 3.52
N ALA A 150 11.03 21.25 4.53
CA ALA A 150 9.62 21.46 4.24
C ALA A 150 9.51 22.76 3.45
N GLU A 151 9.02 22.71 2.21
CA GLU A 151 8.55 23.92 1.57
C GLU A 151 7.56 24.57 2.53
N ILE A 152 7.86 25.78 2.94
CA ILE A 152 6.97 26.58 3.77
C ILE A 152 5.75 26.81 2.86
N SER A 153 4.71 26.01 3.09
CA SER A 153 3.43 26.26 2.40
C SER A 153 3.04 27.71 2.74
N PRO A 154 2.82 28.59 1.77
CA PRO A 154 2.33 29.91 2.10
C PRO A 154 1.07 29.75 2.95
N ALA A 155 1.03 30.43 4.07
CA ALA A 155 -0.13 30.44 4.95
C ALA A 155 -1.37 30.86 4.15
N PRO A 156 -2.56 30.28 4.48
CA PRO A 156 -3.81 30.58 3.78
C PRO A 156 -4.18 32.04 3.84
#